data_00f8b429893a4c57519c73de943b73fd
#
_entry.id   00f8b429893a4c57519c73de943b73fd
#
_cell.length_a   1.000
_cell.length_b   1.000
_cell.length_c   1.000
_cell.angle_alpha   90.00
_cell.angle_beta   90.00
_cell.angle_gamma   90.00
#
_symmetry.space_group_name_H-M   'P 1'
#
loop_
_entity.id
_entity.type
_entity.pdbx_description
1 polymer ?
#
loop_
_entity_poly.entity_id
_entity_poly.type
_entity_poly.pdbx_seq_one_letter_code
_entity_poly.pdbx_strand_id
1 'polypeptide(L)'
;MELGRLCMALAAPGHCGRLPPMKNRIYFATAPKGMSDLLAAELTQLGATGVAETRAGARFEGPLEMAYRACLWSRLANRILLPIATFPADSPEALYAGVRSINWSEHMRVDQTLAVDANVSASKITHSHYAALKIKDAIVDDFAEREGDRPNVDVDRPDIRLNCYINKDTAALYLDLSGNSLHQRNYRLEAGQAPLKENLAAALLLRARWPEIAAERGAFVDPMCGSGTLVIEAAMMAADVAPGLSRDYFGFLGWRQHNAATWTRLLAEAGYRRDQGLAKLPAMLGFDIDRRVLEQARDNALRAGLGDR
;
A
#
# COMPACT_ATOMS: atom_id res chain seq x y z
N MET A 1 12.74 -0.82 -51.07
CA MET A 1 13.98 -1.60 -51.08
C MET A 1 14.96 -0.84 -50.19
N GLU A 2 15.16 -1.26 -49.04
CA GLU A 2 16.24 -1.88 -48.31
C GLU A 2 15.91 -1.88 -46.83
N LEU A 3 15.66 -3.09 -46.34
CA LEU A 3 15.56 -3.40 -44.93
C LEU A 3 16.99 -3.57 -44.41
N GLY A 4 17.45 -2.61 -43.62
CA GLY A 4 18.74 -2.67 -42.91
C GLY A 4 18.68 -3.60 -41.70
N ARG A 5 19.52 -4.61 -41.70
CA ARG A 5 19.76 -5.60 -40.66
C ARG A 5 20.22 -4.93 -39.36
N LEU A 6 19.50 -5.17 -38.27
CA LEU A 6 20.00 -4.89 -36.91
C LEU A 6 20.72 -6.14 -36.41
N CYS A 7 22.03 -6.02 -36.26
CA CYS A 7 22.94 -7.06 -35.77
C CYS A 7 22.69 -7.33 -34.30
N MET A 8 22.35 -8.57 -33.94
CA MET A 8 22.42 -9.08 -32.57
C MET A 8 23.90 -9.24 -32.19
N ALA A 9 24.39 -8.42 -31.29
CA ALA A 9 25.64 -8.67 -30.59
C ALA A 9 25.33 -9.55 -29.39
N LEU A 10 25.65 -10.83 -29.46
CA LEU A 10 25.75 -11.75 -28.33
C LEU A 10 26.90 -11.30 -27.42
N ALA A 11 26.58 -10.69 -26.30
CA ALA A 11 27.56 -10.43 -25.23
C ALA A 11 27.85 -11.74 -24.49
N ALA A 12 29.14 -12.03 -24.35
CA ALA A 12 29.68 -13.17 -23.63
C ALA A 12 29.23 -13.22 -22.15
N PRO A 13 29.18 -14.40 -21.49
CA PRO A 13 28.80 -14.52 -20.09
C PRO A 13 29.95 -14.00 -19.21
N GLY A 14 29.87 -12.74 -18.83
CA GLY A 14 30.80 -12.06 -17.95
C GLY A 14 30.13 -11.64 -16.66
N HIS A 15 30.55 -12.26 -15.56
CA HIS A 15 30.39 -11.84 -14.17
C HIS A 15 28.98 -11.35 -13.76
N CYS A 16 28.21 -12.25 -13.19
CA CYS A 16 27.12 -11.91 -12.30
C CYS A 16 27.70 -11.16 -11.08
N GLY A 17 27.92 -9.86 -11.22
CA GLY A 17 28.26 -8.99 -10.11
C GLY A 17 27.10 -9.04 -9.12
N ARG A 18 27.32 -9.60 -7.92
CA ARG A 18 26.38 -9.47 -6.81
C ARG A 18 26.11 -7.99 -6.64
N LEU A 19 24.86 -7.57 -6.91
CA LEU A 19 24.37 -6.25 -6.51
C LEU A 19 24.75 -6.06 -5.03
N PRO A 20 25.22 -4.88 -4.62
CA PRO A 20 25.54 -4.61 -3.22
C PRO A 20 24.31 -4.99 -2.39
N PRO A 21 24.47 -5.57 -1.19
CA PRO A 21 23.36 -6.00 -0.36
C PRO A 21 22.45 -4.78 -0.13
N MET A 22 21.23 -4.83 -0.64
CA MET A 22 20.24 -3.76 -0.46
C MET A 22 20.01 -3.63 1.03
N LYS A 23 20.24 -2.42 1.57
CA LYS A 23 20.16 -2.12 2.99
C LYS A 23 18.76 -2.47 3.50
N ASN A 24 18.65 -3.45 4.40
CA ASN A 24 17.40 -3.78 5.05
C ASN A 24 16.90 -2.57 5.85
N ARG A 25 15.62 -2.29 5.74
CA ARG A 25 14.92 -1.24 6.49
C ARG A 25 13.81 -1.88 7.32
N ILE A 26 13.41 -1.16 8.34
CA ILE A 26 12.25 -1.52 9.16
C ILE A 26 11.04 -0.81 8.57
N TYR A 27 9.91 -1.52 8.52
CA TYR A 27 8.62 -0.99 8.08
C TYR A 27 7.55 -1.36 9.10
N PHE A 28 6.43 -0.66 9.03
CA PHE A 28 5.25 -0.94 9.81
C PHE A 28 4.02 -1.04 8.89
N ALA A 29 3.33 -2.19 8.92
CA ALA A 29 2.07 -2.39 8.23
C ALA A 29 0.92 -2.24 9.23
N THR A 30 -0.03 -1.34 8.96
CA THR A 30 -1.23 -1.18 9.79
C THR A 30 -2.34 -2.10 9.30
N ALA A 31 -3.13 -2.66 10.22
CA ALA A 31 -4.30 -3.48 9.91
C ALA A 31 -5.52 -3.08 10.77
N PRO A 32 -6.74 -3.44 10.34
CA PRO A 32 -7.90 -3.39 11.22
C PRO A 32 -7.70 -4.27 12.46
N LYS A 33 -8.36 -3.89 13.55
CA LYS A 33 -8.31 -4.65 14.81
C LYS A 33 -8.71 -6.12 14.61
N GLY A 34 -7.93 -7.05 15.15
CA GLY A 34 -8.19 -8.50 15.05
C GLY A 34 -7.69 -9.17 13.79
N MET A 35 -6.83 -8.48 13.00
CA MET A 35 -6.23 -9.03 11.78
C MET A 35 -4.69 -9.03 11.82
N SER A 36 -4.07 -8.66 12.93
CA SER A 36 -2.61 -8.52 13.02
C SER A 36 -1.87 -9.83 12.82
N ASP A 37 -2.44 -10.94 13.31
CA ASP A 37 -1.91 -12.29 13.13
C ASP A 37 -1.91 -12.73 11.65
N LEU A 38 -3.04 -12.51 10.95
CA LEU A 38 -3.15 -12.78 9.52
C LEU A 38 -2.19 -11.91 8.71
N LEU A 39 -2.09 -10.61 9.04
CA LEU A 39 -1.16 -9.70 8.38
C LEU A 39 0.29 -10.12 8.59
N ALA A 40 0.68 -10.54 9.79
CA ALA A 40 2.04 -11.03 10.06
C ALA A 40 2.36 -12.29 9.25
N ALA A 41 1.41 -13.24 9.15
CA ALA A 41 1.54 -14.42 8.30
C ALA A 41 1.67 -14.05 6.82
N GLU A 42 0.83 -13.13 6.31
CA GLU A 42 0.87 -12.63 4.94
C GLU A 42 2.22 -12.00 4.60
N LEU A 43 2.74 -11.10 5.45
CA LEU A 43 4.04 -10.46 5.24
C LEU A 43 5.19 -11.47 5.20
N THR A 44 5.14 -12.50 6.06
CA THR A 44 6.12 -13.60 6.05
C THR A 44 6.05 -14.38 4.74
N GLN A 45 4.85 -14.69 4.24
CA GLN A 45 4.66 -15.36 2.95
C GLN A 45 5.14 -14.52 1.76
N LEU A 46 5.04 -13.18 1.85
CA LEU A 46 5.57 -12.25 0.85
C LEU A 46 7.09 -12.14 0.86
N GLY A 47 7.77 -12.74 1.85
CA GLY A 47 9.22 -12.77 1.97
C GLY A 47 9.82 -11.74 2.92
N ALA A 48 9.01 -11.08 3.75
CA ALA A 48 9.50 -10.19 4.79
C ALA A 48 10.24 -10.96 5.89
N THR A 49 11.25 -10.33 6.48
CA THR A 49 12.00 -10.86 7.62
C THR A 49 11.70 -10.05 8.88
N GLY A 50 12.08 -10.56 10.05
CA GLY A 50 11.87 -9.86 11.32
C GLY A 50 10.42 -9.45 11.58
N VAL A 51 9.46 -10.24 11.07
CA VAL A 51 8.03 -9.95 11.23
C VAL A 51 7.62 -10.12 12.69
N ALA A 52 7.06 -9.07 13.25
CA ALA A 52 6.57 -9.05 14.63
C ALA A 52 5.17 -8.43 14.68
N GLU A 53 4.22 -9.21 15.20
CA GLU A 53 2.86 -8.76 15.42
C GLU A 53 2.81 -7.67 16.51
N THR A 54 1.93 -6.69 16.32
CA THR A 54 1.60 -5.64 17.28
C THR A 54 0.08 -5.45 17.36
N ARG A 55 -0.38 -4.69 18.35
CA ARG A 55 -1.82 -4.39 18.50
C ARG A 55 -2.42 -3.65 17.27
N ALA A 56 -1.62 -2.90 16.54
CA ALA A 56 -2.07 -2.03 15.42
C ALA A 56 -1.73 -2.58 14.03
N GLY A 57 -1.07 -3.74 13.97
CA GLY A 57 -0.61 -4.34 12.72
C GLY A 57 0.66 -5.17 12.92
N ALA A 58 1.64 -5.05 12.03
CA ALA A 58 2.89 -5.80 12.12
C ALA A 58 4.10 -4.94 11.72
N ARG A 59 5.20 -5.06 12.50
CA ARG A 59 6.52 -4.60 12.09
C ARG A 59 7.16 -5.67 11.21
N PHE A 60 7.90 -5.26 10.20
CA PHE A 60 8.66 -6.19 9.35
C PHE A 60 9.93 -5.53 8.81
N GLU A 61 10.83 -6.35 8.30
CA GLU A 61 12.12 -5.93 7.75
C GLU A 61 12.31 -6.43 6.34
N GLY A 62 13.06 -5.68 5.54
CA GLY A 62 13.45 -6.05 4.19
C GLY A 62 14.04 -4.90 3.39
N PRO A 63 14.49 -5.16 2.17
CA PRO A 63 14.88 -4.12 1.23
C PRO A 63 13.66 -3.31 0.78
N LEU A 64 13.88 -2.18 0.09
CA LEU A 64 12.79 -1.34 -0.42
C LEU A 64 11.81 -2.11 -1.32
N GLU A 65 12.31 -3.08 -2.07
CA GLU A 65 11.47 -3.98 -2.86
C GLU A 65 10.41 -4.70 -2.01
N MET A 66 10.75 -5.09 -0.77
CA MET A 66 9.80 -5.75 0.11
C MET A 66 8.64 -4.82 0.50
N ALA A 67 8.91 -3.54 0.71
CA ALA A 67 7.86 -2.56 0.97
C ALA A 67 6.95 -2.34 -0.25
N TYR A 68 7.52 -2.29 -1.46
CA TYR A 68 6.75 -2.24 -2.69
C TYR A 68 5.90 -3.51 -2.89
N ARG A 69 6.48 -4.67 -2.63
CA ARG A 69 5.76 -5.96 -2.67
C ARG A 69 4.62 -5.98 -1.66
N ALA A 70 4.83 -5.46 -0.45
CA ALA A 70 3.77 -5.33 0.55
C ALA A 70 2.66 -4.37 0.10
N CYS A 71 3.00 -3.20 -0.50
CA CYS A 71 2.00 -2.28 -1.06
C CYS A 71 1.19 -2.91 -2.20
N LEU A 72 1.82 -3.72 -3.05
CA LEU A 72 1.18 -4.34 -4.21
C LEU A 72 0.34 -5.56 -3.85
N TRP A 73 0.84 -6.42 -2.96
CA TRP A 73 0.31 -7.76 -2.71
C TRP A 73 -0.46 -7.93 -1.41
N SER A 74 -0.28 -7.04 -0.41
CA SER A 74 -1.01 -7.20 0.85
C SER A 74 -2.51 -6.99 0.66
N ARG A 75 -3.28 -8.00 1.04
CA ARG A 75 -4.74 -7.98 1.06
C ARG A 75 -5.28 -7.39 2.35
N LEU A 76 -4.49 -7.42 3.42
CA LEU A 76 -4.91 -7.12 4.79
C LEU A 76 -4.45 -5.74 5.28
N ALA A 77 -3.30 -5.25 4.81
CA ALA A 77 -2.77 -3.97 5.25
C ALA A 77 -3.69 -2.79 4.85
N ASN A 78 -3.80 -1.82 5.76
CA ASN A 78 -4.34 -0.50 5.41
C ASN A 78 -3.25 0.41 4.86
N ARG A 79 -2.06 0.39 5.50
CA ARG A 79 -0.92 1.24 5.14
C ARG A 79 0.39 0.51 5.36
N ILE A 80 1.38 0.84 4.53
CA ILE A 80 2.78 0.46 4.70
C ILE A 80 3.55 1.74 5.01
N LEU A 81 4.15 1.81 6.18
CA LEU A 81 4.79 2.98 6.72
C LEU A 81 6.31 2.75 6.88
N LEU A 82 7.11 3.70 6.39
CA LEU A 82 8.56 3.74 6.58
C LEU A 82 8.88 4.72 7.70
N PRO A 83 9.46 4.29 8.84
CA PRO A 83 9.90 5.20 9.88
C PRO A 83 10.96 6.18 9.35
N ILE A 84 10.77 7.48 9.58
CA ILE A 84 11.74 8.54 9.25
C ILE A 84 12.49 8.95 10.50
N ALA A 85 11.77 9.32 11.57
CA ALA A 85 12.35 9.83 12.80
C ALA A 85 11.45 9.57 14.01
N THR A 86 12.08 9.55 15.19
CA THR A 86 11.41 9.56 16.48
C THR A 86 12.07 10.62 17.36
N PHE A 87 11.27 11.48 17.98
CA PHE A 87 11.76 12.60 18.76
C PHE A 87 10.76 13.02 19.85
N PRO A 88 11.18 13.75 20.90
CA PRO A 88 10.29 14.31 21.92
C PRO A 88 9.27 15.28 21.29
N ALA A 89 8.04 15.24 21.78
CA ALA A 89 6.92 16.09 21.34
C ALA A 89 6.02 16.45 22.55
N ASP A 90 6.62 16.87 23.63
CA ASP A 90 5.93 17.28 24.84
C ASP A 90 5.37 18.71 24.77
N SER A 91 5.74 19.45 23.71
CA SER A 91 5.21 20.76 23.36
C SER A 91 5.13 20.95 21.84
N PRO A 92 4.36 21.93 21.35
CA PRO A 92 4.35 22.29 19.93
C PRO A 92 5.73 22.72 19.41
N GLU A 93 6.54 23.37 20.24
CA GLU A 93 7.88 23.82 19.92
C GLU A 93 8.84 22.63 19.76
N ALA A 94 8.76 21.65 20.67
CA ALA A 94 9.54 20.42 20.59
C ALA A 94 9.17 19.60 19.34
N LEU A 95 7.86 19.48 19.04
CA LEU A 95 7.38 18.84 17.81
C LEU A 95 7.94 19.53 16.57
N TYR A 96 7.86 20.85 16.50
CA TYR A 96 8.37 21.67 15.39
C TYR A 96 9.88 21.49 15.21
N ALA A 97 10.66 21.60 16.30
CA ALA A 97 12.11 21.45 16.28
C ALA A 97 12.53 20.03 15.83
N GLY A 98 11.82 19.00 16.32
CA GLY A 98 12.07 17.61 15.91
C GLY A 98 11.85 17.38 14.41
N VAL A 99 10.79 17.96 13.84
CA VAL A 99 10.53 17.89 12.39
C VAL A 99 11.60 18.65 11.60
N ARG A 100 12.01 19.83 12.06
CA ARG A 100 13.07 20.65 11.44
C ARG A 100 14.45 19.97 11.45
N SER A 101 14.70 19.03 12.36
CA SER A 101 15.97 18.29 12.41
C SER A 101 16.13 17.25 11.29
N ILE A 102 15.07 16.97 10.53
CA ILE A 102 15.07 16.00 9.44
C ILE A 102 15.58 16.65 8.16
N ASN A 103 16.41 15.95 7.40
CA ASN A 103 16.85 16.41 6.08
C ASN A 103 15.77 16.12 5.03
N TRP A 104 14.83 17.04 4.86
CA TRP A 104 13.69 16.88 3.96
C TRP A 104 14.08 16.76 2.49
N SER A 105 15.22 17.34 2.08
CA SER A 105 15.69 17.21 0.70
C SER A 105 16.07 15.78 0.29
N GLU A 106 16.23 14.85 1.24
CA GLU A 106 16.39 13.41 0.95
C GLU A 106 15.05 12.73 0.61
N HIS A 107 13.93 13.34 0.97
CA HIS A 107 12.61 12.74 0.83
C HIS A 107 11.78 13.37 -0.28
N MET A 108 11.85 14.70 -0.44
CA MET A 108 11.03 15.43 -1.42
C MET A 108 11.76 16.63 -2.00
N ARG A 109 11.21 17.19 -3.08
CA ARG A 109 11.62 18.46 -3.68
C ARG A 109 10.64 19.57 -3.30
N VAL A 110 11.05 20.82 -3.43
CA VAL A 110 10.22 21.98 -3.11
C VAL A 110 9.00 22.13 -4.03
N ASP A 111 9.11 21.66 -5.28
CA ASP A 111 8.04 21.69 -6.29
C ASP A 111 6.96 20.59 -6.11
N GLN A 112 7.14 19.71 -5.15
CA GLN A 112 6.21 18.62 -4.84
C GLN A 112 5.16 19.03 -3.81
N THR A 113 4.07 18.26 -3.78
CA THR A 113 2.98 18.44 -2.81
C THR A 113 3.13 17.49 -1.62
N LEU A 114 2.66 17.94 -0.46
CA LEU A 114 2.66 17.10 0.75
C LEU A 114 1.30 17.09 1.45
N ALA A 115 1.06 16.02 2.19
CA ALA A 115 0.00 15.94 3.20
C ALA A 115 0.53 15.30 4.47
N VAL A 116 -0.01 15.71 5.62
CA VAL A 116 0.35 15.19 6.93
C VAL A 116 -0.92 14.73 7.65
N ASP A 117 -0.94 13.46 8.02
CA ASP A 117 -1.91 12.89 8.95
C ASP A 117 -1.26 12.75 10.32
N ALA A 118 -1.96 13.10 11.41
CA ALA A 118 -1.46 12.90 12.75
C ALA A 118 -2.49 12.22 13.64
N ASN A 119 -2.00 11.36 14.53
CA ASN A 119 -2.78 10.72 15.59
C ASN A 119 -2.09 10.96 16.92
N VAL A 120 -2.85 11.42 17.91
CA VAL A 120 -2.33 11.76 19.23
C VAL A 120 -3.02 10.91 20.30
N SER A 121 -2.24 10.39 21.24
CA SER A 121 -2.73 9.58 22.36
C SER A 121 -1.87 9.81 23.60
N ALA A 122 -2.50 10.02 24.75
CA ALA A 122 -1.83 10.15 26.05
C ALA A 122 -0.64 11.16 26.04
N SER A 123 -0.84 12.34 25.44
CA SER A 123 0.20 13.36 25.27
C SER A 123 -0.31 14.74 25.65
N LYS A 124 0.60 15.67 25.96
CA LYS A 124 0.31 17.09 26.22
C LYS A 124 -0.23 17.80 24.98
N ILE A 125 0.21 17.43 23.78
CA ILE A 125 -0.45 17.82 22.53
C ILE A 125 -1.71 16.96 22.40
N THR A 126 -2.89 17.59 22.41
CA THR A 126 -4.18 16.87 22.47
C THR A 126 -4.93 16.85 21.14
N HIS A 127 -4.60 17.75 20.20
CA HIS A 127 -5.32 17.93 18.95
C HIS A 127 -4.52 17.41 17.74
N SER A 128 -4.95 16.28 17.15
CA SER A 128 -4.30 15.65 16.00
C SER A 128 -4.20 16.60 14.79
N HIS A 129 -5.26 17.35 14.48
CA HIS A 129 -5.24 18.30 13.36
C HIS A 129 -4.20 19.42 13.57
N TYR A 130 -4.11 19.96 14.80
CA TYR A 130 -3.10 20.96 15.13
C TYR A 130 -1.69 20.40 15.01
N ALA A 131 -1.45 19.16 15.46
CA ALA A 131 -0.16 18.49 15.31
C ALA A 131 0.21 18.33 13.82
N ALA A 132 -0.73 17.92 12.98
CA ALA A 132 -0.51 17.79 11.53
C ALA A 132 -0.15 19.13 10.88
N LEU A 133 -0.85 20.24 11.24
CA LEU A 133 -0.51 21.57 10.75
C LEU A 133 0.88 22.00 11.20
N LYS A 134 1.24 21.76 12.48
CA LYS A 134 2.54 22.16 13.02
C LYS A 134 3.71 21.40 12.34
N ILE A 135 3.51 20.10 12.02
CA ILE A 135 4.46 19.30 11.25
C ILE A 135 4.59 19.87 9.83
N LYS A 136 3.47 20.13 9.17
CA LYS A 136 3.45 20.74 7.83
C LYS A 136 4.19 22.09 7.83
N ASP A 137 3.90 22.97 8.79
CA ASP A 137 4.57 24.28 8.89
C ASP A 137 6.08 24.14 9.04
N ALA A 138 6.55 23.20 9.89
CA ALA A 138 7.97 22.95 10.08
C ALA A 138 8.68 22.52 8.78
N ILE A 139 8.02 21.69 7.95
CA ILE A 139 8.56 21.25 6.66
C ILE A 139 8.60 22.41 5.66
N VAL A 140 7.51 23.15 5.54
CA VAL A 140 7.38 24.27 4.61
C VAL A 140 8.37 25.39 4.94
N ASP A 141 8.57 25.67 6.22
CA ASP A 141 9.54 26.67 6.67
C ASP A 141 10.99 26.22 6.46
N ASP A 142 11.27 24.90 6.56
CA ASP A 142 12.60 24.35 6.24
C ASP A 142 12.97 24.60 4.78
N PHE A 143 12.07 24.33 3.84
CA PHE A 143 12.28 24.60 2.42
C PHE A 143 12.35 26.09 2.13
N ALA A 144 11.48 26.93 2.74
CA ALA A 144 11.52 28.37 2.56
C ALA A 144 12.86 28.99 2.96
N GLU A 145 13.47 28.52 4.06
CA GLU A 145 14.76 29.00 4.51
C GLU A 145 15.93 28.49 3.67
N ARG A 146 15.88 27.24 3.20
CA ARG A 146 16.99 26.62 2.44
C ARG A 146 16.94 26.90 0.94
N GLU A 147 15.74 26.92 0.35
CA GLU A 147 15.56 26.97 -1.11
C GLU A 147 14.83 28.25 -1.57
N GLY A 148 14.29 29.05 -0.62
CA GLY A 148 13.58 30.30 -0.93
C GLY A 148 12.17 30.10 -1.46
N ASP A 149 11.66 28.86 -1.48
CA ASP A 149 10.33 28.49 -1.98
C ASP A 149 9.65 27.51 -1.01
N ARG A 150 8.35 27.24 -1.21
CA ARG A 150 7.52 26.47 -0.29
C ARG A 150 6.77 25.35 -1.01
N PRO A 151 6.84 24.09 -0.52
CA PRO A 151 6.00 23.01 -1.04
C PRO A 151 4.52 23.30 -0.85
N ASN A 152 3.70 22.92 -1.82
CA ASN A 152 2.25 23.02 -1.75
C ASN A 152 1.63 21.85 -0.98
N VAL A 153 0.36 21.99 -0.59
CA VAL A 153 -0.42 20.95 0.08
C VAL A 153 -1.45 20.38 -0.88
N ASP A 154 -1.50 19.06 -1.00
CA ASP A 154 -2.58 18.32 -1.63
C ASP A 154 -2.99 17.19 -0.68
N VAL A 155 -4.21 17.25 -0.15
CA VAL A 155 -4.70 16.28 0.83
C VAL A 155 -5.22 14.99 0.19
N ASP A 156 -5.55 15.03 -1.10
CA ASP A 156 -6.15 13.91 -1.82
C ASP A 156 -5.09 13.00 -2.45
N ARG A 157 -4.20 13.59 -3.26
CA ARG A 157 -3.13 12.84 -3.97
C ARG A 157 -1.77 13.54 -3.85
N PRO A 158 -1.23 13.70 -2.64
CA PRO A 158 0.07 14.35 -2.44
C PRO A 158 1.19 13.49 -3.02
N ASP A 159 2.26 14.15 -3.49
CA ASP A 159 3.50 13.45 -3.85
C ASP A 159 4.12 12.75 -2.64
N ILE A 160 4.02 13.38 -1.47
CA ILE A 160 4.54 12.87 -0.19
C ILE A 160 3.43 12.91 0.86
N ARG A 161 3.06 11.74 1.37
CA ARG A 161 2.17 11.60 2.52
C ARG A 161 2.96 11.20 3.75
N LEU A 162 2.78 11.94 4.82
CA LEU A 162 3.40 11.68 6.12
C LEU A 162 2.35 11.25 7.14
N ASN A 163 2.74 10.33 8.01
CA ASN A 163 1.92 9.86 9.12
C ASN A 163 2.69 10.08 10.41
N CYS A 164 2.13 10.82 11.36
CA CYS A 164 2.72 11.04 12.66
C CYS A 164 1.87 10.40 13.76
N TYR A 165 2.50 9.61 14.60
CA TYR A 165 1.88 9.09 15.81
C TYR A 165 2.59 9.68 17.03
N ILE A 166 1.84 10.47 17.83
CA ILE A 166 2.34 11.05 19.07
C ILE A 166 1.73 10.25 20.23
N ASN A 167 2.59 9.67 21.06
CA ASN A 167 2.16 8.91 22.22
C ASN A 167 3.12 9.16 23.38
N LYS A 168 2.56 9.47 24.56
CA LYS A 168 3.35 9.76 25.77
C LYS A 168 4.47 10.78 25.48
N ASP A 169 4.10 11.88 24.86
CA ASP A 169 5.01 13.01 24.51
C ASP A 169 6.20 12.63 23.60
N THR A 170 6.05 11.53 22.85
CA THR A 170 7.04 11.11 21.84
C THR A 170 6.34 11.01 20.48
N ALA A 171 6.90 11.70 19.48
CA ALA A 171 6.45 11.64 18.10
C ALA A 171 7.27 10.60 17.31
N ALA A 172 6.57 9.74 16.60
CA ALA A 172 7.12 8.86 15.57
C ALA A 172 6.57 9.30 14.22
N LEU A 173 7.44 9.73 13.33
CA LEU A 173 7.11 10.22 12.00
C LEU A 173 7.46 9.18 10.94
N TYR A 174 6.51 8.96 10.04
CA TYR A 174 6.59 7.94 8.98
C TYR A 174 6.32 8.55 7.62
N LEU A 175 7.01 8.07 6.60
CA LEU A 175 6.58 8.20 5.21
C LEU A 175 5.52 7.11 4.92
N ASP A 176 4.36 7.52 4.43
CA ASP A 176 3.31 6.58 4.01
C ASP A 176 3.56 6.14 2.58
N LEU A 177 4.01 4.91 2.42
CA LEU A 177 4.31 4.34 1.10
C LEU A 177 3.04 3.96 0.33
N SER A 178 1.90 3.85 1.02
CA SER A 178 0.64 3.42 0.41
C SER A 178 -0.10 4.55 -0.31
N GLY A 179 0.05 5.79 0.16
CA GLY A 179 -0.77 6.92 -0.25
C GLY A 179 -2.18 6.81 0.32
N ASN A 180 -3.18 6.44 -0.49
CA ASN A 180 -4.50 6.11 0.01
C ASN A 180 -4.50 4.71 0.64
N SER A 181 -5.47 4.46 1.54
CA SER A 181 -5.54 3.16 2.22
C SER A 181 -5.61 2.00 1.22
N LEU A 182 -4.79 0.95 1.44
CA LEU A 182 -4.64 -0.16 0.50
C LEU A 182 -5.93 -0.98 0.32
N HIS A 183 -6.89 -0.92 1.26
CA HIS A 183 -8.18 -1.57 1.06
C HIS A 183 -8.95 -0.97 -0.12
N GLN A 184 -8.70 0.30 -0.49
CA GLN A 184 -9.23 0.92 -1.69
C GLN A 184 -8.50 0.38 -2.92
N ARG A 185 -9.02 -0.73 -3.50
CA ARG A 185 -8.39 -1.42 -4.65
C ARG A 185 -8.62 -0.71 -6.00
N ASN A 186 -9.43 0.35 -6.03
CA ASN A 186 -9.91 1.09 -7.20
C ASN A 186 -10.90 0.34 -8.12
N TYR A 187 -11.29 -0.89 -7.82
CA TYR A 187 -12.34 -1.52 -8.59
C TYR A 187 -13.75 -1.04 -8.20
N ARG A 188 -13.94 -0.54 -6.96
CA ARG A 188 -15.20 0.02 -6.50
C ARG A 188 -15.18 1.55 -6.61
N LEU A 189 -16.00 2.12 -7.51
CA LEU A 189 -16.11 3.57 -7.69
C LEU A 189 -17.23 4.17 -6.82
N GLU A 190 -18.31 3.39 -6.58
CA GLU A 190 -19.44 3.83 -5.78
C GLU A 190 -19.55 3.00 -4.50
N ALA A 191 -19.71 3.69 -3.37
CA ALA A 191 -19.98 3.06 -2.10
C ALA A 191 -21.50 2.85 -1.96
N GLY A 192 -21.94 1.61 -1.81
CA GLY A 192 -23.31 1.31 -1.38
C GLY A 192 -23.56 1.80 0.05
N GLN A 193 -24.78 1.60 0.57
CA GLN A 193 -25.18 2.08 1.91
C GLN A 193 -24.33 1.51 3.05
N ALA A 194 -23.75 0.31 2.93
CA ALA A 194 -22.89 -0.34 3.94
C ALA A 194 -21.86 -1.27 3.28
N PRO A 195 -20.84 -0.75 2.59
CA PRO A 195 -19.91 -1.59 1.86
C PRO A 195 -18.99 -2.35 2.83
N LEU A 196 -18.85 -3.67 2.63
CA LEU A 196 -17.78 -4.44 3.27
C LEU A 196 -16.43 -3.93 2.75
N LYS A 197 -15.51 -3.61 3.66
CA LYS A 197 -14.14 -3.24 3.24
C LYS A 197 -13.43 -4.44 2.63
N GLU A 198 -12.67 -4.21 1.57
CA GLU A 198 -11.98 -5.25 0.80
C GLU A 198 -11.01 -6.06 1.66
N ASN A 199 -10.27 -5.41 2.54
CA ASN A 199 -9.36 -6.11 3.45
C ASN A 199 -10.09 -6.91 4.55
N LEU A 200 -11.30 -6.52 4.94
CA LEU A 200 -12.13 -7.32 5.82
C LEU A 200 -12.68 -8.54 5.08
N ALA A 201 -13.15 -8.38 3.84
CA ALA A 201 -13.54 -9.50 2.98
C ALA A 201 -12.39 -10.50 2.81
N ALA A 202 -11.19 -9.99 2.51
CA ALA A 202 -9.98 -10.81 2.40
C ALA A 202 -9.67 -11.58 3.70
N ALA A 203 -9.81 -10.94 4.87
CA ALA A 203 -9.59 -11.61 6.15
C ALA A 203 -10.60 -12.72 6.43
N LEU A 204 -11.88 -12.50 6.09
CA LEU A 204 -12.92 -13.54 6.21
C LEU A 204 -12.60 -14.74 5.32
N LEU A 205 -12.18 -14.51 4.08
CA LEU A 205 -11.79 -15.55 3.13
C LEU A 205 -10.60 -16.35 3.62
N LEU A 206 -9.58 -15.67 4.18
CA LEU A 206 -8.40 -16.33 4.77
C LEU A 206 -8.78 -17.17 6.01
N ARG A 207 -9.64 -16.65 6.89
CA ARG A 207 -10.15 -17.41 8.05
C ARG A 207 -10.97 -18.64 7.62
N ALA A 208 -11.71 -18.54 6.51
CA ALA A 208 -12.45 -19.64 5.90
C ALA A 208 -11.55 -20.60 5.11
N ARG A 209 -10.22 -20.38 5.05
CA ARG A 209 -9.27 -21.19 4.29
C ARG A 209 -9.58 -21.25 2.78
N TRP A 210 -10.13 -20.18 2.25
CA TRP A 210 -10.48 -20.09 0.82
C TRP A 210 -9.32 -20.41 -0.13
N PRO A 211 -8.07 -19.95 0.09
CA PRO A 211 -6.96 -20.27 -0.81
C PRO A 211 -6.75 -21.77 -1.01
N GLU A 212 -6.89 -22.57 0.04
CA GLU A 212 -6.77 -24.04 -0.02
C GLU A 212 -7.91 -24.66 -0.81
N ILE A 213 -9.15 -24.21 -0.55
CA ILE A 213 -10.34 -24.68 -1.28
C ILE A 213 -10.24 -24.33 -2.76
N ALA A 214 -9.80 -23.13 -3.09
CA ALA A 214 -9.60 -22.70 -4.47
C ALA A 214 -8.51 -23.51 -5.19
N ALA A 215 -7.43 -23.88 -4.49
CA ALA A 215 -6.37 -24.73 -5.04
C ALA A 215 -6.88 -26.13 -5.43
N GLU A 216 -7.88 -26.65 -4.71
CA GLU A 216 -8.57 -27.90 -5.01
C GLU A 216 -9.73 -27.73 -6.04
N ARG A 217 -9.81 -26.57 -6.68
CA ARG A 217 -10.85 -26.17 -7.62
C ARG A 217 -12.27 -26.11 -7.04
N GLY A 218 -12.39 -25.88 -5.74
CA GLY A 218 -13.67 -25.64 -5.09
C GLY A 218 -14.34 -24.36 -5.64
N ALA A 219 -15.66 -24.43 -5.86
CA ALA A 219 -16.44 -23.27 -6.29
C ALA A 219 -16.69 -22.30 -5.12
N PHE A 220 -16.81 -21.02 -5.43
CA PHE A 220 -17.22 -19.98 -4.48
C PHE A 220 -18.65 -19.51 -4.80
N VAL A 221 -19.52 -19.48 -3.79
CA VAL A 221 -20.90 -19.02 -3.94
C VAL A 221 -21.24 -18.03 -2.85
N ASP A 222 -21.69 -16.84 -3.24
CA ASP A 222 -22.23 -15.81 -2.33
C ASP A 222 -23.70 -15.56 -2.69
N PRO A 223 -24.65 -16.02 -1.87
CA PRO A 223 -26.10 -15.90 -2.17
C PRO A 223 -26.66 -14.49 -1.91
N MET A 224 -25.90 -13.58 -1.33
CA MET A 224 -26.28 -12.20 -1.03
C MET A 224 -25.08 -11.26 -1.27
N CYS A 225 -24.53 -11.29 -2.49
CA CYS A 225 -23.21 -10.72 -2.80
C CYS A 225 -23.16 -9.19 -2.75
N GLY A 226 -24.29 -8.51 -2.77
CA GLY A 226 -24.32 -7.06 -2.86
C GLY A 226 -23.55 -6.59 -4.07
N SER A 227 -22.65 -5.60 -3.88
CA SER A 227 -21.75 -5.09 -4.92
C SER A 227 -20.55 -6.01 -5.23
N GLY A 228 -20.58 -7.28 -4.79
CA GLY A 228 -19.66 -8.34 -5.17
C GLY A 228 -18.35 -8.41 -4.40
N THR A 229 -18.20 -7.70 -3.28
CA THR A 229 -16.87 -7.59 -2.61
C THR A 229 -16.26 -8.93 -2.24
N LEU A 230 -17.03 -9.86 -1.61
CA LEU A 230 -16.51 -11.18 -1.23
C LEU A 230 -16.17 -12.03 -2.46
N VAL A 231 -17.04 -12.04 -3.47
CA VAL A 231 -16.83 -12.80 -4.72
C VAL A 231 -15.58 -12.28 -5.45
N ILE A 232 -15.42 -10.96 -5.55
CA ILE A 232 -14.27 -10.32 -6.23
C ILE A 232 -12.97 -10.62 -5.48
N GLU A 233 -12.92 -10.42 -4.15
CA GLU A 233 -11.72 -10.72 -3.36
C GLU A 233 -11.40 -12.24 -3.40
N ALA A 234 -12.41 -13.11 -3.39
CA ALA A 234 -12.23 -14.56 -3.54
C ALA A 234 -11.64 -14.90 -4.92
N ALA A 235 -12.17 -14.31 -5.99
CA ALA A 235 -11.67 -14.50 -7.34
C ALA A 235 -10.24 -14.00 -7.51
N MET A 236 -9.92 -12.80 -6.97
CA MET A 236 -8.57 -12.25 -6.98
C MET A 236 -7.58 -13.13 -6.21
N MET A 237 -7.99 -13.77 -5.11
CA MET A 237 -7.15 -14.74 -4.39
C MET A 237 -6.89 -16.00 -5.22
N ALA A 238 -7.96 -16.60 -5.76
CA ALA A 238 -7.87 -17.82 -6.54
C ALA A 238 -7.07 -17.65 -7.85
N ALA A 239 -7.16 -16.48 -8.48
CA ALA A 239 -6.44 -16.14 -9.70
C ALA A 239 -5.08 -15.47 -9.46
N ASP A 240 -4.59 -15.44 -8.23
CA ASP A 240 -3.30 -14.82 -7.88
C ASP A 240 -3.15 -13.37 -8.41
N VAL A 241 -4.24 -12.60 -8.35
CA VAL A 241 -4.26 -11.18 -8.74
C VAL A 241 -3.79 -10.33 -7.56
N ALA A 242 -2.76 -9.52 -7.76
CA ALA A 242 -2.30 -8.60 -6.75
C ALA A 242 -3.36 -7.50 -6.50
N PRO A 243 -3.81 -7.27 -5.24
CA PRO A 243 -4.86 -6.31 -4.95
C PRO A 243 -4.49 -4.86 -5.28
N GLY A 244 -3.19 -4.54 -5.32
CA GLY A 244 -2.70 -3.23 -5.70
C GLY A 244 -2.53 -3.02 -7.21
N LEU A 245 -2.76 -4.05 -8.05
CA LEU A 245 -2.47 -3.96 -9.48
C LEU A 245 -3.36 -2.96 -10.24
N SER A 246 -4.59 -2.75 -9.78
CA SER A 246 -5.54 -1.79 -10.36
C SER A 246 -5.38 -0.36 -9.81
N ARG A 247 -4.42 -0.12 -8.92
CA ARG A 247 -4.16 1.19 -8.35
C ARG A 247 -3.19 1.97 -9.23
N ASP A 248 -3.52 3.22 -9.48
CA ASP A 248 -2.71 4.17 -10.26
C ASP A 248 -1.84 5.09 -9.38
N TYR A 249 -2.04 5.02 -8.04
CA TYR A 249 -1.35 5.88 -7.09
C TYR A 249 -0.86 5.10 -5.86
N PHE A 250 0.42 5.34 -5.51
CA PHE A 250 1.06 4.92 -4.26
C PHE A 250 1.91 6.07 -3.73
N GLY A 251 1.96 6.25 -2.42
CA GLY A 251 2.68 7.35 -1.78
C GLY A 251 4.20 7.34 -1.99
N PHE A 252 4.79 6.20 -2.38
CA PHE A 252 6.22 6.13 -2.68
C PHE A 252 6.58 6.64 -4.08
N LEU A 253 5.61 6.83 -4.99
CA LEU A 253 5.90 7.23 -6.38
C LEU A 253 6.55 8.61 -6.47
N GLY A 254 6.15 9.55 -5.60
CA GLY A 254 6.75 10.88 -5.49
C GLY A 254 8.02 10.94 -4.63
N TRP A 255 8.34 9.89 -3.89
CA TRP A 255 9.47 9.89 -2.98
C TRP A 255 10.82 9.88 -3.71
N ARG A 256 11.75 10.76 -3.32
CA ARG A 256 13.05 10.90 -4.00
C ARG A 256 13.90 9.64 -4.05
N GLN A 257 13.71 8.72 -3.09
CA GLN A 257 14.41 7.43 -3.06
C GLN A 257 13.61 6.31 -3.74
N HIS A 258 12.56 6.65 -4.50
CA HIS A 258 11.80 5.69 -5.30
C HIS A 258 12.69 5.01 -6.34
N ASN A 259 12.56 3.68 -6.47
CA ASN A 259 13.24 2.90 -7.50
C ASN A 259 12.24 2.42 -8.56
N ALA A 260 12.09 3.21 -9.61
CA ALA A 260 11.14 2.95 -10.70
C ALA A 260 11.40 1.61 -11.42
N ALA A 261 12.67 1.22 -11.59
CA ALA A 261 13.01 -0.05 -12.25
C ALA A 261 12.53 -1.26 -11.43
N THR A 262 12.74 -1.24 -10.11
CA THR A 262 12.23 -2.27 -9.20
C THR A 262 10.69 -2.33 -9.24
N TRP A 263 10.03 -1.17 -9.21
CA TRP A 263 8.57 -1.10 -9.27
C TRP A 263 8.01 -1.67 -10.58
N THR A 264 8.56 -1.26 -11.73
CA THR A 264 8.15 -1.76 -13.06
C THR A 264 8.28 -3.29 -13.14
N ARG A 265 9.37 -3.84 -12.61
CA ARG A 265 9.56 -5.30 -12.57
C ARG A 265 8.48 -6.01 -11.71
N LEU A 266 8.14 -5.46 -10.55
CA LEU A 266 7.07 -6.02 -9.70
C LEU A 266 5.70 -5.94 -10.36
N LEU A 267 5.39 -4.87 -11.08
CA LEU A 267 4.14 -4.76 -11.86
C LEU A 267 4.09 -5.79 -12.99
N ALA A 268 5.20 -6.01 -13.70
CA ALA A 268 5.28 -7.02 -14.76
C ALA A 268 5.11 -8.44 -14.18
N GLU A 269 5.74 -8.75 -13.05
CA GLU A 269 5.55 -10.01 -12.31
C GLU A 269 4.07 -10.21 -11.94
N ALA A 270 3.43 -9.18 -11.38
CA ALA A 270 2.04 -9.25 -10.96
C ALA A 270 1.08 -9.43 -12.15
N GLY A 271 1.34 -8.76 -13.27
CA GLY A 271 0.58 -8.93 -14.51
C GLY A 271 0.68 -10.35 -15.06
N TYR A 272 1.89 -10.90 -15.10
CA TYR A 272 2.10 -12.28 -15.53
C TYR A 272 1.36 -13.29 -14.64
N ARG A 273 1.48 -13.16 -13.31
CA ARG A 273 0.81 -14.04 -12.34
C ARG A 273 -0.71 -13.98 -12.48
N ARG A 274 -1.28 -12.79 -12.62
CA ARG A 274 -2.71 -12.61 -12.92
C ARG A 274 -3.14 -13.38 -14.15
N ASP A 275 -2.43 -13.24 -15.26
CA ASP A 275 -2.83 -13.85 -16.54
C ASP A 275 -2.78 -15.39 -16.46
N GLN A 276 -1.80 -15.94 -15.75
CA GLN A 276 -1.70 -17.38 -15.48
C GLN A 276 -2.80 -17.86 -14.52
N GLY A 277 -3.14 -17.08 -13.51
CA GLY A 277 -4.15 -17.41 -12.51
C GLY A 277 -5.56 -17.36 -13.06
N LEU A 278 -5.89 -16.34 -13.86
CA LEU A 278 -7.20 -16.21 -14.50
C LEU A 278 -7.56 -17.40 -15.40
N ALA A 279 -6.58 -18.01 -16.05
CA ALA A 279 -6.79 -19.21 -16.87
C ALA A 279 -7.24 -20.45 -16.05
N LYS A 280 -7.01 -20.41 -14.72
CA LYS A 280 -7.28 -21.52 -13.79
C LYS A 280 -8.38 -21.19 -12.77
N LEU A 281 -9.06 -20.07 -12.92
CA LEU A 281 -10.06 -19.60 -11.96
C LEU A 281 -11.19 -20.63 -11.82
N PRO A 282 -11.55 -21.08 -10.59
CA PRO A 282 -12.71 -21.93 -10.38
C PRO A 282 -14.02 -21.15 -10.59
N ALA A 283 -15.16 -21.85 -10.55
CA ALA A 283 -16.47 -21.21 -10.67
C ALA A 283 -16.70 -20.21 -9.51
N MET A 284 -17.02 -18.97 -9.84
CA MET A 284 -17.28 -17.88 -8.93
C MET A 284 -18.68 -17.35 -9.15
N LEU A 285 -19.58 -17.49 -8.18
CA LEU A 285 -20.99 -17.17 -8.33
C LEU A 285 -21.44 -16.19 -7.26
N GLY A 286 -22.04 -15.07 -7.68
CA GLY A 286 -22.68 -14.10 -6.80
C GLY A 286 -24.15 -13.95 -7.16
N PHE A 287 -25.01 -13.95 -6.14
CA PHE A 287 -26.45 -13.75 -6.29
C PHE A 287 -26.89 -12.59 -5.40
N ASP A 288 -27.88 -11.85 -5.83
CA ASP A 288 -28.57 -10.85 -5.02
C ASP A 288 -30.00 -10.66 -5.55
N ILE A 289 -30.92 -10.25 -4.71
CA ILE A 289 -32.30 -9.95 -5.10
C ILE A 289 -32.39 -8.62 -5.87
N ASP A 290 -31.49 -7.69 -5.61
CA ASP A 290 -31.45 -6.38 -6.27
C ASP A 290 -30.59 -6.44 -7.55
N ARG A 291 -31.26 -6.36 -8.70
CA ARG A 291 -30.59 -6.34 -10.01
C ARG A 291 -29.61 -5.19 -10.19
N ARG A 292 -29.88 -4.01 -9.61
CA ARG A 292 -28.98 -2.84 -9.74
C ARG A 292 -27.67 -3.10 -9.04
N VAL A 293 -27.73 -3.76 -7.88
CA VAL A 293 -26.52 -4.12 -7.12
C VAL A 293 -25.72 -5.20 -7.86
N LEU A 294 -26.39 -6.14 -8.56
CA LEU A 294 -25.70 -7.11 -9.41
C LEU A 294 -25.01 -6.46 -10.61
N GLU A 295 -25.60 -5.45 -11.23
CA GLU A 295 -24.94 -4.65 -12.28
C GLU A 295 -23.68 -3.97 -11.72
N GLN A 296 -23.74 -3.36 -10.53
CA GLN A 296 -22.58 -2.80 -9.85
C GLN A 296 -21.53 -3.88 -9.55
N ALA A 297 -21.93 -5.06 -9.11
CA ALA A 297 -21.01 -6.18 -8.85
C ALA A 297 -20.26 -6.61 -10.12
N ARG A 298 -20.96 -6.70 -11.24
CA ARG A 298 -20.37 -6.99 -12.55
C ARG A 298 -19.38 -5.93 -12.99
N ASP A 299 -19.75 -4.66 -12.89
CA ASP A 299 -18.86 -3.55 -13.22
C ASP A 299 -17.62 -3.52 -12.33
N ASN A 300 -17.77 -3.82 -11.04
CA ASN A 300 -16.66 -3.96 -10.09
C ASN A 300 -15.72 -5.12 -10.48
N ALA A 301 -16.27 -6.27 -10.88
CA ALA A 301 -15.50 -7.43 -11.34
C ALA A 301 -14.70 -7.10 -12.61
N LEU A 302 -15.32 -6.40 -13.57
CA LEU A 302 -14.65 -5.93 -14.78
C LEU A 302 -13.49 -5.00 -14.46
N ARG A 303 -13.69 -4.02 -13.56
CA ARG A 303 -12.63 -3.09 -13.12
C ARG A 303 -11.53 -3.79 -12.32
N ALA A 304 -11.86 -4.86 -11.59
CA ALA A 304 -10.87 -5.72 -10.93
C ALA A 304 -10.05 -6.59 -11.91
N GLY A 305 -10.36 -6.54 -13.20
CA GLY A 305 -9.66 -7.30 -14.23
C GLY A 305 -10.06 -8.79 -14.28
N LEU A 306 -11.23 -9.15 -13.73
CA LEU A 306 -11.71 -10.52 -13.68
C LEU A 306 -12.52 -10.92 -14.93
N GLY A 307 -12.97 -9.95 -15.74
CA GLY A 307 -13.78 -10.17 -16.93
C GLY A 307 -15.20 -10.63 -16.61
N ASP A 308 -15.91 -11.11 -17.64
CA ASP A 308 -17.26 -11.68 -17.55
C ASP A 308 -17.21 -13.20 -17.21
N ARG A 309 -16.46 -13.58 -16.21
CA ARG A 309 -16.20 -15.00 -15.87
C ARG A 309 -16.98 -15.47 -14.68
#